data_428abb9ceee3e423e24a8e80726f9430
#
_entry.id   428abb9ceee3e423e24a8e80726f9430
#
_cell.length_a   1.000
_cell.length_b   1.000
_cell.length_c   1.000
_cell.angle_alpha   90.00
_cell.angle_beta   90.00
_cell.angle_gamma   90.00
#
_symmetry.space_group_name_H-M   'P 1'
#
loop_
_entity.id
_entity.type
_entity.pdbx_description
1 polymer ?
#
loop_
_entity_poly.entity_id
_entity_poly.type
_entity_poly.pdbx_seq_one_letter_code
_entity_poly.pdbx_strand_id
1 'polypeptide(L)'
;MTAIEQGCIDIWIDEIVPCLKDTVTGDIKETVVFKIESRTYLKKFQKSNGWHINWNEIPKNVEVYALALKDDNTIQGLVGVRNDKDSHAAYLHWACTAPHNNKHEFGNQKYVGVGGHLFAIAADQSIEWGYEGAIHGFAANEELLRHYIDVFHAEYLGMLHQYQFFIDEEQAKNLLEVYHYEWNET
;
A
#
# COMPACT_ATOMS: atom_id res chain seq x y z
N MET A 1 16.42 -4.60 15.11
CA MET A 1 15.18 -4.60 14.31
C MET A 1 15.20 -3.44 13.33
N THR A 2 15.10 -3.71 12.05
CA THR A 2 15.06 -2.68 11.02
C THR A 2 13.71 -1.95 11.03
N ALA A 3 13.64 -0.78 10.39
CA ALA A 3 12.38 -0.02 10.25
C ALA A 3 11.28 -0.87 9.59
N ILE A 4 11.63 -1.68 8.58
CA ILE A 4 10.69 -2.56 7.89
C ILE A 4 10.14 -3.64 8.83
N GLU A 5 11.01 -4.26 9.65
CA GLU A 5 10.58 -5.26 10.63
C GLU A 5 9.62 -4.69 11.68
N GLN A 6 9.73 -3.40 11.96
CA GLN A 6 8.84 -2.68 12.87
C GLN A 6 7.51 -2.26 12.22
N GLY A 7 7.30 -2.58 10.95
CA GLY A 7 6.10 -2.17 10.23
C GLY A 7 6.14 -0.73 9.74
N CYS A 8 7.25 -0.29 9.18
CA CYS A 8 7.36 1.04 8.59
C CYS A 8 7.04 1.02 7.10
N ILE A 9 6.47 2.11 6.61
CA ILE A 9 6.10 2.30 5.21
C ILE A 9 7.24 3.03 4.49
N ASP A 10 7.71 2.41 3.41
CA ASP A 10 8.86 2.86 2.63
C ASP A 10 8.50 2.88 1.14
N ILE A 11 7.40 3.53 0.79
CA ILE A 11 6.95 3.63 -0.59
C ILE A 11 6.75 5.10 -0.97
N TRP A 12 7.28 5.48 -2.15
CA TRP A 12 7.07 6.80 -2.72
C TRP A 12 5.83 6.78 -3.61
N ILE A 13 5.03 7.84 -3.49
CA ILE A 13 3.85 8.02 -4.34
C ILE A 13 4.30 8.78 -5.59
N ASP A 14 4.02 8.19 -6.73
CA ASP A 14 4.36 8.77 -8.03
C ASP A 14 3.18 9.58 -8.59
N GLU A 15 2.79 9.38 -9.85
CA GLU A 15 1.65 10.07 -10.42
C GLU A 15 0.34 9.63 -9.76
N ILE A 16 -0.58 10.58 -9.55
CA ILE A 16 -1.94 10.30 -9.12
C ILE A 16 -2.77 9.99 -10.36
N VAL A 17 -3.11 8.74 -10.55
CA VAL A 17 -3.89 8.26 -11.71
C VAL A 17 -5.00 7.33 -11.25
N PRO A 18 -6.20 7.38 -11.88
CA PRO A 18 -7.33 6.53 -11.47
C PRO A 18 -7.05 5.03 -11.63
N CYS A 19 -6.37 4.66 -12.71
CA CYS A 19 -5.91 3.29 -13.00
C CYS A 19 -4.40 3.33 -13.18
N LEU A 20 -3.77 2.18 -13.42
CA LEU A 20 -2.34 2.18 -13.70
C LEU A 20 -2.06 2.69 -15.12
N LYS A 21 -0.92 3.30 -15.30
CA LYS A 21 -0.48 3.80 -16.61
C LYS A 21 0.87 3.22 -16.98
N ASP A 22 0.96 2.61 -18.16
CA ASP A 22 2.21 2.09 -18.71
C ASP A 22 3.16 3.27 -18.99
N THR A 23 4.38 3.19 -18.48
CA THR A 23 5.36 4.29 -18.60
C THR A 23 5.92 4.45 -20.01
N VAL A 24 5.83 3.41 -20.83
CA VAL A 24 6.34 3.42 -22.21
C VAL A 24 5.26 3.82 -23.21
N THR A 25 4.11 3.15 -23.15
CA THR A 25 3.02 3.33 -24.12
C THR A 25 2.01 4.40 -23.71
N GLY A 26 1.92 4.72 -22.41
CA GLY A 26 0.88 5.59 -21.88
C GLY A 26 -0.48 4.91 -21.76
N ASP A 27 -0.57 3.61 -22.05
CA ASP A 27 -1.83 2.86 -21.96
C ASP A 27 -2.32 2.79 -20.52
N ILE A 28 -3.64 2.92 -20.36
CA ILE A 28 -4.30 2.81 -19.07
C ILE A 28 -4.69 1.36 -18.84
N LYS A 29 -4.35 0.84 -17.65
CA LYS A 29 -4.62 -0.54 -17.26
C LYS A 29 -5.51 -0.59 -16.03
N GLU A 30 -6.67 -1.20 -16.20
CA GLU A 30 -7.59 -1.45 -15.08
C GLU A 30 -7.01 -2.49 -14.12
N THR A 31 -7.38 -2.38 -12.86
CA THR A 31 -6.84 -3.21 -11.79
C THR A 31 -7.93 -3.92 -11.01
N VAL A 32 -7.53 -5.04 -10.42
CA VAL A 32 -8.32 -5.81 -9.46
C VAL A 32 -7.52 -5.94 -8.17
N VAL A 33 -8.24 -6.10 -7.08
CA VAL A 33 -7.66 -6.32 -5.76
C VAL A 33 -8.18 -7.65 -5.22
N PHE A 34 -7.29 -8.45 -4.65
CA PHE A 34 -7.69 -9.67 -3.98
C PHE A 34 -6.87 -9.89 -2.70
N LYS A 35 -7.50 -10.55 -1.73
CA LYS A 35 -6.85 -10.92 -0.48
C LYS A 35 -6.00 -12.16 -0.67
N ILE A 36 -4.78 -12.13 -0.16
CA ILE A 36 -3.91 -13.30 -0.13
C ILE A 36 -4.06 -13.97 1.23
N GLU A 37 -4.74 -15.11 1.26
CA GLU A 37 -4.97 -15.85 2.51
C GLU A 37 -3.91 -16.91 2.79
N SER A 38 -3.26 -17.43 1.75
CA SER A 38 -2.26 -18.49 1.88
C SER A 38 -0.89 -17.94 2.24
N ARG A 39 -0.40 -18.29 3.41
CA ARG A 39 0.96 -17.98 3.83
C ARG A 39 2.01 -18.61 2.92
N THR A 40 1.73 -19.79 2.40
CA THR A 40 2.63 -20.48 1.45
C THR A 40 2.75 -19.67 0.16
N TYR A 41 1.66 -19.06 -0.29
CA TYR A 41 1.68 -18.20 -1.47
C TYR A 41 2.57 -16.96 -1.27
N LEU A 42 2.62 -16.41 -0.05
CA LEU A 42 3.46 -15.25 0.26
C LEU A 42 4.97 -15.53 0.08
N LYS A 43 5.38 -16.79 0.09
CA LYS A 43 6.79 -17.16 -0.17
C LYS A 43 7.27 -16.79 -1.57
N LYS A 44 6.37 -16.51 -2.49
CA LYS A 44 6.71 -16.01 -3.83
C LYS A 44 7.20 -14.58 -3.82
N PHE A 45 6.93 -13.84 -2.75
CA PHE A 45 7.20 -12.41 -2.65
C PHE A 45 8.28 -12.15 -1.61
N GLN A 46 9.51 -12.50 -1.95
CA GLN A 46 10.67 -12.38 -1.08
C GLN A 46 11.80 -11.60 -1.75
N LYS A 47 12.74 -11.13 -0.95
CA LYS A 47 13.93 -10.42 -1.44
C LYS A 47 14.70 -11.26 -2.47
N SER A 48 14.75 -12.58 -2.29
CA SER A 48 15.39 -13.50 -3.24
C SER A 48 14.71 -13.49 -4.61
N ASN A 49 13.46 -13.08 -4.69
CA ASN A 49 12.68 -12.95 -5.93
C ASN A 49 12.57 -11.48 -6.41
N GLY A 50 13.38 -10.59 -5.85
CA GLY A 50 13.43 -9.18 -6.23
C GLY A 50 12.47 -8.27 -5.45
N TRP A 51 11.69 -8.77 -4.52
CA TRP A 51 10.81 -7.95 -3.69
C TRP A 51 11.61 -7.22 -2.62
N HIS A 52 11.15 -6.04 -2.25
CA HIS A 52 11.80 -5.22 -1.23
C HIS A 52 11.68 -5.81 0.17
N ILE A 53 10.64 -6.59 0.42
CA ILE A 53 10.25 -7.14 1.70
C ILE A 53 10.05 -8.66 1.57
N ASN A 54 10.36 -9.41 2.64
CA ASN A 54 10.03 -10.81 2.74
C ASN A 54 8.59 -10.97 3.27
N TRP A 55 7.63 -11.00 2.38
CA TRP A 55 6.21 -10.99 2.73
C TRP A 55 5.74 -12.20 3.53
N ASN A 56 6.44 -13.33 3.41
CA ASN A 56 6.13 -14.50 4.23
C ASN A 56 6.44 -14.32 5.73
N GLU A 57 7.17 -13.27 6.09
CA GLU A 57 7.51 -12.95 7.47
C GLU A 57 6.51 -11.97 8.12
N ILE A 58 5.50 -11.52 7.40
CA ILE A 58 4.49 -10.59 7.92
C ILE A 58 3.74 -11.21 9.11
N PRO A 59 3.45 -10.44 10.17
CA PRO A 59 2.70 -10.95 11.33
C PRO A 59 1.35 -11.55 10.93
N LYS A 60 0.92 -12.59 11.67
CA LYS A 60 -0.31 -13.34 11.34
C LYS A 60 -1.59 -12.53 11.47
N ASN A 61 -1.57 -11.47 12.27
CA ASN A 61 -2.72 -10.57 12.44
C ASN A 61 -2.79 -9.46 11.40
N VAL A 62 -1.89 -9.49 10.42
CA VAL A 62 -1.88 -8.53 9.30
C VAL A 62 -2.45 -9.22 8.06
N GLU A 63 -3.45 -8.63 7.46
CA GLU A 63 -4.06 -9.11 6.23
C GLU A 63 -3.30 -8.54 5.02
N VAL A 64 -3.06 -9.36 4.01
CA VAL A 64 -2.31 -8.98 2.80
C VAL A 64 -3.23 -8.92 1.60
N TYR A 65 -3.17 -7.83 0.87
CA TYR A 65 -3.94 -7.61 -0.36
C TYR A 65 -3.00 -7.36 -1.52
N ALA A 66 -3.36 -7.92 -2.67
CA ALA A 66 -2.61 -7.73 -3.91
C ALA A 66 -3.38 -6.81 -4.84
N LEU A 67 -2.66 -5.84 -5.40
CA LEU A 67 -3.14 -5.06 -6.55
C LEU A 67 -2.61 -5.73 -7.81
N ALA A 68 -3.48 -6.10 -8.73
CA ALA A 68 -3.12 -6.82 -9.95
C ALA A 68 -3.75 -6.20 -11.18
N LEU A 69 -3.21 -6.49 -12.35
CA LEU A 69 -3.85 -6.12 -13.60
C LEU A 69 -5.11 -6.95 -13.80
N LYS A 70 -6.18 -6.31 -14.23
CA LYS A 70 -7.45 -6.98 -14.51
C LYS A 70 -7.33 -7.99 -15.64
N ASP A 71 -6.52 -7.71 -16.66
CA ASP A 71 -6.38 -8.51 -17.86
C ASP A 71 -5.76 -9.90 -17.62
N ASP A 72 -4.73 -9.96 -16.73
CA ASP A 72 -3.92 -11.18 -16.58
C ASP A 72 -3.62 -11.54 -15.12
N ASN A 73 -4.13 -10.78 -14.16
CA ASN A 73 -3.90 -10.95 -12.73
C ASN A 73 -2.42 -10.84 -12.30
N THR A 74 -1.57 -10.23 -13.13
CA THR A 74 -0.17 -9.97 -12.75
C THR A 74 -0.13 -8.98 -11.60
N ILE A 75 0.52 -9.35 -10.50
CA ILE A 75 0.59 -8.54 -9.28
C ILE A 75 1.52 -7.34 -9.51
N GLN A 76 1.01 -6.16 -9.17
CA GLN A 76 1.71 -4.89 -9.32
C GLN A 76 2.24 -4.34 -7.99
N GLY A 77 1.66 -4.76 -6.89
CA GLY A 77 2.05 -4.35 -5.55
C GLY A 77 1.29 -5.11 -4.49
N LEU A 78 1.81 -5.05 -3.26
CA LEU A 78 1.21 -5.69 -2.09
C LEU A 78 1.07 -4.68 -0.95
N VAL A 79 0.01 -4.81 -0.17
CA VAL A 79 -0.21 -4.01 1.03
C VAL A 79 -0.66 -4.92 2.18
N GLY A 80 -0.09 -4.70 3.35
CA GLY A 80 -0.46 -5.39 4.58
C GLY A 80 -1.12 -4.43 5.55
N VAL A 81 -2.32 -4.76 6.00
CA VAL A 81 -3.11 -3.92 6.90
C VAL A 81 -3.61 -4.75 8.08
N ARG A 82 -3.66 -4.11 9.24
CA ARG A 82 -4.15 -4.71 10.48
C ARG A 82 -5.32 -3.90 11.01
N ASN A 83 -6.33 -4.60 11.50
CA ASN A 83 -7.44 -3.96 12.21
C ASN A 83 -6.93 -3.46 13.56
N ASP A 84 -6.80 -2.16 13.71
CA ASP A 84 -6.35 -1.53 14.96
C ASP A 84 -7.54 -0.89 15.69
N LYS A 85 -8.18 -1.69 16.52
CA LYS A 85 -9.36 -1.28 17.28
C LYS A 85 -9.08 -0.14 18.24
N ASP A 86 -7.90 -0.13 18.84
CA ASP A 86 -7.54 0.89 19.83
C ASP A 86 -7.39 2.27 19.19
N SER A 87 -6.91 2.32 17.96
CA SER A 87 -6.74 3.57 17.19
C SER A 87 -7.97 3.93 16.36
N HIS A 88 -8.97 3.06 16.28
CA HIS A 88 -10.13 3.22 15.38
C HIS A 88 -9.71 3.51 13.94
N ALA A 89 -8.73 2.74 13.45
CA ALA A 89 -8.16 2.94 12.12
C ALA A 89 -7.58 1.62 11.59
N ALA A 90 -7.36 1.56 10.29
CA ALA A 90 -6.52 0.51 9.71
C ALA A 90 -5.06 0.88 9.93
N TYR A 91 -4.27 -0.04 10.49
CA TYR A 91 -2.84 0.13 10.61
C TYR A 91 -2.16 -0.39 9.34
N LEU A 92 -1.51 0.50 8.63
CA LEU A 92 -0.76 0.18 7.42
C LEU A 92 0.61 -0.36 7.82
N HIS A 93 0.77 -1.68 7.74
CA HIS A 93 1.98 -2.35 8.24
C HIS A 93 3.11 -2.34 7.21
N TRP A 94 2.84 -2.83 5.99
CA TRP A 94 3.78 -2.84 4.87
C TRP A 94 3.06 -2.47 3.58
N ALA A 95 3.79 -1.83 2.67
CA ALA A 95 3.35 -1.58 1.31
C ALA A 95 4.56 -1.55 0.40
N CYS A 96 4.52 -2.27 -0.71
CA CYS A 96 5.59 -2.20 -1.71
C CYS A 96 5.09 -2.52 -3.11
N THR A 97 5.79 -1.98 -4.10
CA THR A 97 5.55 -2.31 -5.50
C THR A 97 6.22 -3.62 -5.86
N ALA A 98 5.73 -4.29 -6.90
CA ALA A 98 6.40 -5.43 -7.49
C ALA A 98 7.77 -5.01 -8.06
N PRO A 99 8.72 -5.95 -8.22
CA PRO A 99 10.08 -5.62 -8.70
C PRO A 99 10.10 -4.81 -9.99
N HIS A 100 9.22 -5.10 -10.95
CA HIS A 100 9.17 -4.39 -12.24
C HIS A 100 8.63 -2.96 -12.14
N ASN A 101 8.13 -2.56 -10.98
CA ASN A 101 7.68 -1.20 -10.67
C ASN A 101 8.58 -0.49 -9.65
N ASN A 102 9.65 -1.14 -9.18
CA ASN A 102 10.53 -0.59 -8.15
C ASN A 102 11.67 0.21 -8.79
N LYS A 103 11.37 1.46 -9.14
CA LYS A 103 12.32 2.39 -9.76
C LYS A 103 13.54 2.67 -8.89
N HIS A 104 13.34 2.77 -7.58
CA HIS A 104 14.41 3.14 -6.65
C HIS A 104 15.48 2.06 -6.53
N GLU A 105 15.09 0.79 -6.59
CA GLU A 105 16.02 -0.32 -6.46
C GLU A 105 16.55 -0.81 -7.82
N PHE A 106 15.70 -0.86 -8.85
CA PHE A 106 16.08 -1.44 -10.14
C PHE A 106 16.18 -0.43 -11.30
N GLY A 107 15.90 0.85 -11.05
CA GLY A 107 16.06 1.91 -12.04
C GLY A 107 14.95 1.97 -13.10
N ASN A 108 14.00 1.04 -13.11
CA ASN A 108 12.89 1.01 -14.07
C ASN A 108 11.54 0.87 -13.36
N GLN A 109 10.51 1.35 -14.03
CA GLN A 109 9.14 1.31 -13.54
C GLN A 109 8.23 1.07 -14.74
N LYS A 110 7.52 -0.05 -14.74
CA LYS A 110 6.61 -0.37 -15.84
C LYS A 110 5.31 0.40 -15.76
N TYR A 111 4.72 0.52 -14.57
CA TYR A 111 3.47 1.24 -14.36
C TYR A 111 3.61 2.28 -13.27
N VAL A 112 2.96 3.43 -13.45
CA VAL A 112 2.78 4.44 -12.39
C VAL A 112 1.40 4.30 -11.76
N GLY A 113 1.27 4.74 -10.51
CA GLY A 113 0.00 4.75 -9.77
C GLY A 113 -0.15 3.67 -8.72
N VAL A 114 0.79 2.72 -8.63
CA VAL A 114 0.68 1.58 -7.70
C VAL A 114 0.60 2.03 -6.25
N GLY A 115 1.51 2.89 -5.81
CA GLY A 115 1.61 3.31 -4.40
C GLY A 115 0.32 3.90 -3.86
N GLY A 116 -0.27 4.83 -4.59
CA GLY A 116 -1.53 5.45 -4.20
C GLY A 116 -2.68 4.46 -4.09
N HIS A 117 -2.75 3.49 -5.02
CA HIS A 117 -3.75 2.42 -4.96
C HIS A 117 -3.61 1.60 -3.66
N LEU A 118 -2.39 1.33 -3.22
CA LEU A 118 -2.17 0.56 -1.99
C LEU A 118 -2.69 1.29 -0.75
N PHE A 119 -2.54 2.61 -0.69
CA PHE A 119 -3.14 3.42 0.38
C PHE A 119 -4.67 3.41 0.28
N ALA A 120 -5.23 3.50 -0.91
CA ALA A 120 -6.68 3.43 -1.11
C ALA A 120 -7.26 2.07 -0.65
N ILE A 121 -6.58 0.97 -0.92
CA ILE A 121 -6.97 -0.37 -0.45
C ILE A 121 -7.02 -0.42 1.07
N ALA A 122 -6.04 0.17 1.74
CA ALA A 122 -6.03 0.26 3.21
C ALA A 122 -7.22 1.07 3.73
N ALA A 123 -7.57 2.17 3.07
CA ALA A 123 -8.75 2.98 3.41
C ALA A 123 -10.04 2.17 3.25
N ASP A 124 -10.15 1.40 2.18
CA ASP A 124 -11.30 0.53 1.93
C ASP A 124 -11.47 -0.51 3.04
N GLN A 125 -10.38 -1.15 3.47
CA GLN A 125 -10.41 -2.08 4.58
C GLN A 125 -10.78 -1.41 5.90
N SER A 126 -10.34 -0.20 6.12
CA SER A 126 -10.75 0.59 7.28
C SER A 126 -12.26 0.80 7.31
N ILE A 127 -12.88 1.06 6.16
CA ILE A 127 -14.34 1.19 6.03
C ILE A 127 -15.02 -0.14 6.41
N GLU A 128 -14.53 -1.26 5.86
CA GLU A 128 -15.06 -2.60 6.17
C GLU A 128 -15.02 -2.91 7.67
N TRP A 129 -14.02 -2.41 8.37
CA TRP A 129 -13.88 -2.59 9.82
C TRP A 129 -14.64 -1.56 10.65
N GLY A 130 -15.32 -0.59 10.01
CA GLY A 130 -16.15 0.41 10.68
C GLY A 130 -15.42 1.67 11.11
N TYR A 131 -14.26 1.97 10.52
CA TYR A 131 -13.44 3.14 10.89
C TYR A 131 -13.47 4.26 9.85
N GLU A 132 -14.44 4.24 8.95
CA GLU A 132 -14.71 5.32 7.98
C GLU A 132 -13.54 5.67 7.06
N GLY A 133 -12.61 4.75 6.88
CA GLY A 133 -11.45 4.93 6.01
C GLY A 133 -10.19 5.41 6.71
N ALA A 134 -10.25 5.75 8.00
CA ALA A 134 -9.07 6.22 8.72
C ALA A 134 -7.92 5.20 8.69
N ILE A 135 -6.73 5.71 8.42
CA ILE A 135 -5.48 4.92 8.32
C ILE A 135 -4.44 5.57 9.22
N HIS A 136 -3.63 4.77 9.89
CA HIS A 136 -2.38 5.25 10.46
C HIS A 136 -1.24 4.30 10.13
N GLY A 137 -0.03 4.81 10.20
CA GLY A 137 1.18 4.04 9.92
C GLY A 137 2.42 4.81 10.32
N PHE A 138 3.56 4.16 10.16
CA PHE A 138 4.85 4.75 10.48
C PHE A 138 5.66 4.88 9.19
N ALA A 139 5.97 6.12 8.78
CA ALA A 139 6.89 6.33 7.66
C ALA A 139 8.29 5.85 8.04
N ALA A 140 9.05 5.36 7.07
CA ALA A 140 10.39 4.84 7.32
C ALA A 140 11.38 5.92 7.75
N ASN A 141 11.15 7.17 7.35
CA ASN A 141 11.99 8.32 7.68
C ASN A 141 11.18 9.62 7.59
N GLU A 142 11.82 10.73 8.00
CA GLU A 142 11.19 12.05 7.99
C GLU A 142 10.81 12.53 6.60
N GLU A 143 11.63 12.22 5.59
CA GLU A 143 11.40 12.64 4.21
C GLU A 143 10.11 12.00 3.66
N LEU A 144 9.89 10.71 3.92
CA LEU A 144 8.66 10.01 3.55
C LEU A 144 7.46 10.51 4.33
N LEU A 145 7.61 10.81 5.63
CA LEU A 145 6.54 11.42 6.41
C LEU A 145 6.07 12.73 5.78
N ARG A 146 7.00 13.61 5.43
CA ARG A 146 6.69 14.87 4.74
C ARG A 146 6.03 14.64 3.41
N HIS A 147 6.48 13.63 2.66
CA HIS A 147 5.91 13.25 1.39
C HIS A 147 4.42 12.85 1.53
N TYR A 148 4.07 12.04 2.54
CA TYR A 148 2.68 11.65 2.78
C TYR A 148 1.81 12.82 3.24
N ILE A 149 2.37 13.75 4.01
CA ILE A 149 1.69 14.99 4.38
C ILE A 149 1.38 15.82 3.12
N ASP A 150 2.35 15.94 2.22
CA ASP A 150 2.19 16.73 0.99
C ASP A 150 1.20 16.09 0.00
N VAL A 151 1.30 14.77 -0.19
CA VAL A 151 0.51 14.06 -1.22
C VAL A 151 -0.90 13.74 -0.75
N PHE A 152 -1.05 13.28 0.48
CA PHE A 152 -2.33 12.79 1.01
C PHE A 152 -2.96 13.73 2.05
N HIS A 153 -2.32 14.84 2.35
CA HIS A 153 -2.71 15.71 3.46
C HIS A 153 -2.79 14.94 4.78
N ALA A 154 -1.88 13.98 4.97
CA ALA A 154 -1.77 13.24 6.21
C ALA A 154 -1.40 14.17 7.36
N GLU A 155 -1.81 13.80 8.56
CA GLU A 155 -1.45 14.50 9.79
C GLU A 155 -0.28 13.79 10.45
N TYR A 156 0.59 14.56 11.09
CA TYR A 156 1.66 14.02 11.93
C TYR A 156 1.11 13.80 13.34
N LEU A 157 1.21 12.58 13.86
CA LEU A 157 0.81 12.28 15.23
C LEU A 157 1.99 12.18 16.20
N GLY A 158 2.98 11.38 15.85
CA GLY A 158 4.17 11.21 16.66
C GLY A 158 3.97 10.59 18.04
N MET A 159 2.81 9.95 18.28
CA MET A 159 2.45 9.37 19.58
C MET A 159 3.06 8.00 19.81
N LEU A 160 2.97 7.13 18.82
CA LEU A 160 3.46 5.75 18.89
C LEU A 160 4.81 5.57 18.22
N HIS A 161 5.17 6.48 17.33
CA HIS A 161 6.41 6.46 16.57
C HIS A 161 6.76 7.87 16.12
N GLN A 162 8.05 8.20 16.03
CA GLN A 162 8.50 9.54 15.64
C GLN A 162 8.07 9.96 14.23
N TYR A 163 7.75 9.01 13.35
CA TYR A 163 7.30 9.28 11.97
C TYR A 163 5.89 8.75 11.73
N GLN A 164 5.06 8.76 12.78
CA GLN A 164 3.67 8.32 12.67
C GLN A 164 2.86 9.34 11.89
N PHE A 165 2.15 8.85 10.86
CA PHE A 165 1.18 9.63 10.09
C PHE A 165 -0.23 9.10 10.31
N PHE A 166 -1.20 9.96 10.09
CA PHE A 166 -2.63 9.65 10.17
C PHE A 166 -3.35 10.25 8.97
N ILE A 167 -4.14 9.45 8.32
CA ILE A 167 -5.03 9.88 7.23
C ILE A 167 -6.44 9.77 7.77
N ASP A 168 -7.12 10.89 7.93
CA ASP A 168 -8.46 10.92 8.49
C ASP A 168 -9.52 10.47 7.47
N GLU A 169 -10.77 10.39 7.91
CA GLU A 169 -11.89 9.94 7.10
C GLU A 169 -12.13 10.81 5.85
N GLU A 170 -11.93 12.14 5.96
CA GLU A 170 -12.07 13.04 4.83
C GLU A 170 -11.01 12.78 3.75
N GLN A 171 -9.76 12.66 4.15
CA GLN A 171 -8.66 12.39 3.23
C GLN A 171 -8.72 10.97 2.67
N ALA A 172 -9.19 10.02 3.45
CA ALA A 172 -9.46 8.65 2.98
C ALA A 172 -10.52 8.64 1.88
N LYS A 173 -11.58 9.44 2.04
CA LYS A 173 -12.61 9.60 1.03
C LYS A 173 -12.01 10.13 -0.29
N ASN A 174 -11.11 11.11 -0.20
CA ASN A 174 -10.41 11.64 -1.37
C ASN A 174 -9.59 10.55 -2.08
N LEU A 175 -8.89 9.68 -1.34
CA LEU A 175 -8.17 8.54 -1.90
C LEU A 175 -9.11 7.61 -2.69
N LEU A 176 -10.26 7.29 -2.12
CA LEU A 176 -11.22 6.37 -2.74
C LEU A 176 -11.93 6.98 -3.95
N GLU A 177 -12.04 8.29 -4.03
CA GLU A 177 -12.57 8.98 -5.20
C GLU A 177 -11.57 9.02 -6.37
N VAL A 178 -10.26 9.05 -6.07
CA VAL A 178 -9.19 9.16 -7.07
C VAL A 178 -8.80 7.82 -7.66
N TYR A 179 -8.59 6.79 -6.82
CA TYR A 179 -8.06 5.51 -7.23
C TYR A 179 -9.18 4.51 -7.50
N HIS A 180 -9.20 3.90 -8.68
CA HIS A 180 -10.25 2.99 -9.13
C HIS A 180 -9.70 1.57 -9.28
N TYR A 181 -10.38 0.61 -8.70
CA TYR A 181 -10.08 -0.82 -8.81
C TYR A 181 -11.35 -1.62 -8.51
N GLU A 182 -11.34 -2.88 -8.91
CA GLU A 182 -12.42 -3.80 -8.59
C GLU A 182 -11.96 -4.82 -7.56
N TRP A 183 -12.84 -5.19 -6.64
CA TRP A 183 -12.56 -6.30 -5.72
C TRP A 183 -12.86 -7.62 -6.44
N ASN A 184 -11.90 -8.54 -6.39
CA ASN A 184 -12.07 -9.88 -6.91
C ASN A 184 -12.40 -10.81 -5.74
N GLU A 185 -13.64 -11.23 -5.64
CA GLU A 185 -14.12 -12.17 -4.63
C GLU A 185 -13.91 -13.61 -5.12
N THR A 186 -12.77 -14.19 -4.78
CA THR A 186 -12.51 -15.61 -5.07
C THR A 186 -12.42 -16.41 -3.79
#